data_5fdb6453f33e649f17dc3843db21e9e6
#
_entry.id   5fdb6453f33e649f17dc3843db21e9e6
#
_cell.length_a   1.000
_cell.length_b   1.000
_cell.length_c   1.000
_cell.angle_alpha   90.00
_cell.angle_beta   90.00
_cell.angle_gamma   90.00
#
_symmetry.space_group_name_H-M   'P 1'
#
loop_
_entity.id
_entity.type
_entity.pdbx_description
1 polymer ?
#
loop_
_entity_poly.entity_id
_entity_poly.type
_entity_poly.pdbx_seq_one_letter_code
_entity_poly.pdbx_strand_id
1 'polypeptide(L)'
;YQVLAKAIDGRRSLRDLAIATNKPLWRLGKSLLPYFRQGVIELITVPDYSSAIASPRISTPTANANQQKQTFRIACIDDSAQIQKQMQQIATQASWQFVEIQDAVKAVPNLLESMPHLIFLDLVMPIANGYEVCAQIRRVKTLKSIPVVILTSQDGTLDRMRAHFVGANAFLTKPISPAQVLEVAQKYIQT
;
A
#
# COMPACT_ATOMS: atom_id res chain seq x y z
N TYR A 1 -5.56 4.85 -32.25
CA TYR A 1 -4.42 5.80 -32.14
C TYR A 1 -4.87 7.26 -32.20
N GLN A 2 -5.79 7.65 -33.09
CA GLN A 2 -6.24 9.05 -33.23
C GLN A 2 -6.98 9.61 -32.01
N VAL A 3 -7.63 8.80 -31.21
CA VAL A 3 -8.38 9.24 -30.00
C VAL A 3 -7.42 9.65 -28.86
N LEU A 4 -6.30 8.98 -28.71
CA LEU A 4 -5.29 9.29 -27.68
C LEU A 4 -4.53 10.57 -28.00
N ALA A 5 -4.15 10.79 -29.25
CA ALA A 5 -3.43 11.99 -29.68
C ALA A 5 -4.25 13.28 -29.52
N LYS A 6 -5.59 13.20 -29.66
CA LYS A 6 -6.50 14.32 -29.40
C LYS A 6 -6.79 14.59 -27.93
N ALA A 7 -6.52 13.61 -27.07
CA ALA A 7 -6.80 13.71 -25.64
C ALA A 7 -5.61 14.26 -24.83
N ILE A 8 -4.39 14.22 -25.41
CA ILE A 8 -3.15 14.73 -24.78
C ILE A 8 -2.99 16.19 -25.15
N ASP A 9 -3.60 17.08 -24.38
CA ASP A 9 -3.61 18.54 -24.56
C ASP A 9 -2.66 19.29 -23.60
N GLY A 10 -1.85 18.55 -22.83
CA GLY A 10 -0.95 19.12 -21.82
C GLY A 10 -1.65 19.65 -20.56
N ARG A 11 -2.98 19.52 -20.47
CA ARG A 11 -3.79 20.02 -19.34
C ARG A 11 -4.46 18.92 -18.51
N ARG A 12 -4.47 17.70 -19.03
CA ARG A 12 -5.13 16.57 -18.40
C ARG A 12 -4.14 15.66 -17.70
N SER A 13 -4.51 15.25 -16.49
CA SER A 13 -3.75 14.22 -15.78
C SER A 13 -3.90 12.85 -16.47
N LEU A 14 -2.99 11.93 -16.21
CA LEU A 14 -3.14 10.54 -16.67
C LEU A 14 -4.44 9.89 -16.18
N ARG A 15 -4.94 10.33 -15.02
CA ARG A 15 -6.22 9.88 -14.46
C ARG A 15 -7.40 10.37 -15.28
N ASP A 16 -7.39 11.64 -15.69
CA ASP A 16 -8.44 12.21 -16.52
C ASP A 16 -8.48 11.56 -17.90
N LEU A 17 -7.31 11.24 -18.45
CA LEU A 17 -7.18 10.49 -19.70
C LEU A 17 -7.72 9.06 -19.57
N ALA A 18 -7.51 8.40 -18.43
CA ALA A 18 -8.03 7.07 -18.15
C ALA A 18 -9.57 7.08 -18.09
N ILE A 19 -10.15 8.07 -17.44
CA ILE A 19 -11.60 8.27 -17.35
C ILE A 19 -12.17 8.58 -18.74
N ALA A 20 -11.59 9.54 -19.46
CA ALA A 20 -12.08 9.95 -20.78
C ALA A 20 -11.99 8.84 -21.84
N THR A 21 -11.04 7.92 -21.72
CA THR A 21 -10.86 6.79 -22.64
C THR A 21 -11.51 5.49 -22.17
N ASN A 22 -12.11 5.49 -20.97
CA ASN A 22 -12.67 4.31 -20.30
C ASN A 22 -11.68 3.13 -20.24
N LYS A 23 -10.41 3.45 -19.99
CA LYS A 23 -9.33 2.45 -19.89
C LYS A 23 -8.70 2.50 -18.53
N PRO A 24 -8.34 1.36 -17.93
CA PRO A 24 -7.61 1.35 -16.69
C PRO A 24 -6.23 2.00 -16.86
N LEU A 25 -5.78 2.71 -15.83
CA LEU A 25 -4.56 3.55 -15.84
C LEU A 25 -3.32 2.80 -16.30
N TRP A 26 -3.17 1.53 -15.89
CA TRP A 26 -2.04 0.68 -16.29
C TRP A 26 -2.00 0.38 -17.78
N ARG A 27 -3.18 0.20 -18.41
CA ARG A 27 -3.30 -0.06 -19.86
C ARG A 27 -2.98 1.20 -20.65
N LEU A 28 -3.40 2.35 -20.13
CA LEU A 28 -3.07 3.65 -20.71
C LEU A 28 -1.57 3.91 -20.62
N GLY A 29 -0.96 3.71 -19.45
CA GLY A 29 0.48 3.86 -19.25
C GLY A 29 1.30 2.98 -20.17
N LYS A 30 0.92 1.71 -20.33
CA LYS A 30 1.58 0.78 -21.26
C LYS A 30 1.48 1.26 -22.72
N SER A 31 0.36 1.85 -23.11
CA SER A 31 0.16 2.38 -24.47
C SER A 31 0.94 3.68 -24.73
N LEU A 32 1.23 4.45 -23.67
CA LEU A 32 1.97 5.71 -23.75
C LEU A 32 3.49 5.53 -23.61
N LEU A 33 3.94 4.39 -23.09
CA LEU A 33 5.36 4.11 -22.82
C LEU A 33 6.29 4.32 -24.03
N PRO A 34 5.94 3.92 -25.28
CA PRO A 34 6.77 4.18 -26.45
C PRO A 34 6.97 5.67 -26.74
N TYR A 35 5.93 6.48 -26.51
CA TYR A 35 5.97 7.93 -26.77
C TYR A 35 6.79 8.69 -25.71
N PHE A 36 6.80 8.20 -24.46
CA PHE A 36 7.72 8.69 -23.43
C PHE A 36 9.17 8.38 -23.76
N ARG A 37 9.45 7.16 -24.26
CA ARG A 37 10.82 6.77 -24.65
C ARG A 37 11.35 7.54 -25.86
N GLN A 38 10.47 7.98 -26.72
CA GLN A 38 10.82 8.76 -27.92
C GLN A 38 10.85 10.28 -27.65
N GLY A 39 10.57 10.72 -26.40
CA GLY A 39 10.54 12.15 -26.05
C GLY A 39 9.38 12.94 -26.67
N VAL A 40 8.37 12.23 -27.21
CA VAL A 40 7.18 12.86 -27.83
C VAL A 40 6.20 13.38 -26.76
N ILE A 41 6.23 12.77 -25.57
CA ILE A 41 5.39 13.14 -24.43
C ILE A 41 6.27 13.23 -23.20
N GLU A 42 6.13 14.31 -22.43
CA GLU A 42 6.79 14.53 -21.16
C GLU A 42 5.76 14.56 -20.03
N LEU A 43 6.09 13.92 -18.90
CA LEU A 43 5.30 14.02 -17.67
C LEU A 43 5.79 15.21 -16.87
N ILE A 44 4.97 16.25 -16.82
CA ILE A 44 5.23 17.40 -15.96
C ILE A 44 4.58 17.12 -14.60
N THR A 45 5.37 17.15 -13.53
CA THR A 45 4.85 17.12 -12.17
C THR A 45 4.22 18.48 -11.89
N VAL A 46 2.88 18.54 -11.90
CA VAL A 46 2.16 19.73 -11.46
C VAL A 46 2.20 19.75 -9.94
N PRO A 47 2.66 20.83 -9.28
CA PRO A 47 2.52 20.98 -7.84
C PRO A 47 1.04 20.84 -7.48
N ASP A 48 0.71 20.09 -6.42
CA ASP A 48 -0.64 19.87 -5.97
C ASP A 48 -1.37 21.21 -5.87
N TYR A 49 -2.34 21.42 -6.75
CA TYR A 49 -3.34 22.46 -6.59
C TYR A 49 -4.14 22.08 -5.37
N SER A 50 -3.76 22.64 -4.23
CA SER A 50 -4.60 22.64 -3.03
C SER A 50 -5.93 23.25 -3.45
N SER A 51 -6.92 22.40 -3.65
CA SER A 51 -8.27 22.79 -4.02
C SER A 51 -8.84 23.57 -2.84
N ALA A 52 -8.64 24.89 -2.87
CA ALA A 52 -9.34 25.82 -2.00
C ALA A 52 -10.81 25.85 -2.44
N ILE A 53 -11.55 24.80 -2.11
CA ILE A 53 -13.01 24.85 -2.09
C ILE A 53 -13.37 25.70 -0.87
N ALA A 54 -13.72 26.95 -1.12
CA ALA A 54 -14.31 27.83 -0.11
C ALA A 54 -15.57 27.17 0.43
N SER A 55 -15.49 26.60 1.60
CA SER A 55 -16.64 26.14 2.38
C SER A 55 -17.34 27.35 2.97
N PRO A 56 -18.68 27.46 2.89
CA PRO A 56 -19.43 28.52 3.56
C PRO A 56 -19.22 28.41 5.08
N ARG A 57 -18.89 29.55 5.68
CA ARG A 57 -18.76 29.70 7.13
C ARG A 57 -20.11 29.40 7.77
N ILE A 58 -20.22 28.29 8.47
CA ILE A 58 -21.26 28.06 9.45
C ILE A 58 -20.61 28.21 10.82
N SER A 59 -21.17 29.11 11.57
CA SER A 59 -20.83 29.52 12.92
C SER A 59 -20.61 28.36 13.87
N THR A 60 -19.57 28.52 14.68
CA THR A 60 -19.18 27.67 15.81
C THR A 60 -20.31 27.41 16.80
N PRO A 61 -20.39 26.20 17.33
CA PRO A 61 -20.46 26.09 18.77
C PRO A 61 -19.35 25.16 19.32
N THR A 62 -18.66 25.75 20.30
CA THR A 62 -18.08 25.12 21.48
C THR A 62 -17.25 23.84 21.34
N ALA A 63 -16.02 24.00 21.76
CA ALA A 63 -15.02 23.00 22.04
C ALA A 63 -15.58 21.68 22.60
N ASN A 64 -15.45 20.62 21.84
CA ASN A 64 -15.18 19.30 22.38
C ASN A 64 -13.93 18.78 21.68
N ALA A 65 -12.83 18.81 22.41
CA ALA A 65 -11.58 18.19 22.04
C ALA A 65 -11.81 16.66 21.95
N ASN A 66 -12.37 16.21 20.82
CA ASN A 66 -12.32 14.83 20.45
C ASN A 66 -10.92 14.61 19.85
N GLN A 67 -9.95 14.26 20.71
CA GLN A 67 -8.72 13.65 20.28
C GLN A 67 -9.12 12.43 19.46
N GLN A 68 -9.13 12.56 18.13
CA GLN A 68 -9.17 11.42 17.25
C GLN A 68 -7.91 10.60 17.57
N LYS A 69 -8.09 9.60 18.43
CA LYS A 69 -7.10 8.57 18.69
C LYS A 69 -6.76 7.99 17.31
N GLN A 70 -5.59 8.33 16.78
CA GLN A 70 -5.15 7.76 15.51
C GLN A 70 -5.16 6.26 15.67
N THR A 71 -6.14 5.62 15.06
CA THR A 71 -6.31 4.17 15.18
C THR A 71 -5.19 3.52 14.37
N PHE A 72 -4.33 2.77 15.02
CA PHE A 72 -3.23 2.06 14.36
C PHE A 72 -3.82 1.09 13.33
N ARG A 73 -3.28 1.11 12.12
CA ARG A 73 -3.77 0.29 10.99
C ARG A 73 -2.69 -0.67 10.57
N ILE A 74 -3.05 -1.95 10.49
CA ILE A 74 -2.19 -3.00 9.97
C ILE A 74 -2.76 -3.57 8.68
N ALA A 75 -1.89 -3.96 7.74
CA ALA A 75 -2.26 -4.74 6.57
C ALA A 75 -1.65 -6.13 6.67
N CYS A 76 -2.38 -7.14 6.21
CA CYS A 76 -1.89 -8.51 6.06
C CYS A 76 -2.03 -8.95 4.60
N ILE A 77 -0.91 -9.33 3.99
CA ILE A 77 -0.83 -9.86 2.63
C ILE A 77 -0.52 -11.36 2.75
N ASP A 78 -1.54 -12.18 2.59
CA ASP A 78 -1.46 -13.64 2.77
C ASP A 78 -2.66 -14.27 2.05
N ASP A 79 -2.46 -15.29 1.23
CA ASP A 79 -3.54 -15.97 0.51
C ASP A 79 -4.37 -16.91 1.39
N SER A 80 -3.88 -17.23 2.59
CA SER A 80 -4.57 -18.08 3.55
C SER A 80 -5.69 -17.34 4.29
N ALA A 81 -6.94 -17.68 4.00
CA ALA A 81 -8.10 -17.16 4.74
C ALA A 81 -8.02 -17.42 6.26
N GLN A 82 -7.34 -18.49 6.67
CA GLN A 82 -7.14 -18.81 8.09
C GLN A 82 -6.20 -17.79 8.75
N ILE A 83 -5.10 -17.44 8.11
CA ILE A 83 -4.17 -16.42 8.61
C ILE A 83 -4.83 -15.05 8.63
N GLN A 84 -5.57 -14.68 7.57
CA GLN A 84 -6.31 -13.43 7.53
C GLN A 84 -7.30 -13.31 8.69
N LYS A 85 -8.10 -14.35 8.94
CA LYS A 85 -9.04 -14.39 10.08
C LYS A 85 -8.33 -14.27 11.42
N GLN A 86 -7.20 -14.95 11.59
CA GLN A 86 -6.41 -14.88 12.82
C GLN A 86 -5.85 -13.46 13.04
N MET A 87 -5.28 -12.86 12.01
CA MET A 87 -4.75 -11.49 12.06
C MET A 87 -5.85 -10.46 12.32
N GLN A 88 -7.02 -10.63 11.73
CA GLN A 88 -8.19 -9.78 11.99
C GLN A 88 -8.64 -9.86 13.45
N GLN A 89 -8.67 -11.05 14.03
CA GLN A 89 -9.00 -11.23 15.46
C GLN A 89 -8.00 -10.52 16.37
N ILE A 90 -6.70 -10.65 16.09
CA ILE A 90 -5.64 -9.97 16.83
C ILE A 90 -5.80 -8.45 16.72
N ALA A 91 -6.00 -7.94 15.52
CA ALA A 91 -6.21 -6.52 15.28
C ALA A 91 -7.43 -5.97 16.03
N THR A 92 -8.55 -6.71 16.01
CA THR A 92 -9.78 -6.35 16.72
C THR A 92 -9.56 -6.28 18.24
N GLN A 93 -8.89 -7.27 18.82
CA GLN A 93 -8.55 -7.28 20.25
C GLN A 93 -7.63 -6.13 20.66
N ALA A 94 -6.73 -5.73 19.76
CA ALA A 94 -5.81 -4.60 19.96
C ALA A 94 -6.44 -3.23 19.63
N SER A 95 -7.69 -3.18 19.20
CA SER A 95 -8.37 -1.97 18.72
C SER A 95 -7.65 -1.32 17.52
N TRP A 96 -7.07 -2.13 16.64
CA TRP A 96 -6.43 -1.70 15.39
C TRP A 96 -7.39 -1.84 14.21
N GLN A 97 -7.18 -1.02 13.19
CA GLN A 97 -7.82 -1.22 11.90
C GLN A 97 -7.08 -2.32 11.13
N PHE A 98 -7.82 -3.19 10.47
CA PHE A 98 -7.27 -4.31 9.72
C PHE A 98 -7.57 -4.17 8.22
N VAL A 99 -6.54 -4.35 7.40
CA VAL A 99 -6.64 -4.38 5.93
C VAL A 99 -6.24 -5.76 5.45
N GLU A 100 -7.21 -6.49 4.92
CA GLU A 100 -7.04 -7.81 4.35
C GLU A 100 -6.63 -7.71 2.89
N ILE A 101 -5.57 -8.40 2.49
CA ILE A 101 -5.09 -8.48 1.11
C ILE A 101 -4.74 -9.94 0.81
N GLN A 102 -5.64 -10.65 0.12
CA GLN A 102 -5.43 -12.06 -0.26
C GLN A 102 -4.70 -12.21 -1.60
N ASP A 103 -4.78 -11.20 -2.46
CA ASP A 103 -4.18 -11.21 -3.80
C ASP A 103 -2.91 -10.37 -3.80
N ALA A 104 -1.76 -11.04 -3.89
CA ALA A 104 -0.45 -10.40 -3.93
C ALA A 104 -0.30 -9.40 -5.10
N VAL A 105 -1.00 -9.62 -6.23
CA VAL A 105 -0.96 -8.70 -7.39
C VAL A 105 -1.65 -7.38 -7.05
N LYS A 106 -2.61 -7.39 -6.14
CA LYS A 106 -3.33 -6.20 -5.66
C LYS A 106 -2.68 -5.56 -4.43
N ALA A 107 -1.55 -6.10 -3.95
CA ALA A 107 -0.92 -5.64 -2.73
C ALA A 107 -0.59 -4.14 -2.79
N VAL A 108 0.19 -3.71 -3.78
CA VAL A 108 0.63 -2.30 -3.88
C VAL A 108 -0.55 -1.33 -4.05
N PRO A 109 -1.54 -1.55 -4.94
CA PRO A 109 -2.74 -0.72 -5.02
C PRO A 109 -3.49 -0.59 -3.69
N ASN A 110 -3.75 -1.72 -3.01
CA ASN A 110 -4.49 -1.71 -1.75
C ASN A 110 -3.72 -1.02 -0.62
N LEU A 111 -2.39 -1.17 -0.58
CA LEU A 111 -1.54 -0.47 0.38
C LEU A 111 -1.52 1.04 0.14
N LEU A 112 -1.53 1.49 -1.12
CA LEU A 112 -1.60 2.91 -1.47
C LEU A 112 -2.94 3.53 -1.07
N GLU A 113 -4.03 2.79 -1.17
CA GLU A 113 -5.35 3.25 -0.76
C GLU A 113 -5.50 3.29 0.76
N SER A 114 -5.03 2.25 1.43
CA SER A 114 -5.23 2.07 2.88
C SER A 114 -4.19 2.78 3.73
N MET A 115 -2.97 3.01 3.22
CA MET A 115 -1.82 3.60 3.94
C MET A 115 -1.66 3.05 5.36
N PRO A 116 -1.33 1.74 5.51
CA PRO A 116 -1.19 1.13 6.82
C PRO A 116 0.07 1.63 7.55
N HIS A 117 0.10 1.48 8.86
CA HIS A 117 1.28 1.79 9.69
C HIS A 117 2.26 0.60 9.78
N LEU A 118 1.76 -0.61 9.52
CA LEU A 118 2.56 -1.84 9.55
C LEU A 118 1.99 -2.84 8.55
N ILE A 119 2.88 -3.56 7.84
CA ILE A 119 2.51 -4.59 6.86
C ILE A 119 3.03 -5.93 7.34
N PHE A 120 2.17 -6.94 7.39
CA PHE A 120 2.52 -8.34 7.51
C PHE A 120 2.43 -8.98 6.13
N LEU A 121 3.46 -9.72 5.71
CA LEU A 121 3.59 -10.24 4.36
C LEU A 121 4.03 -11.70 4.36
N ASP A 122 3.21 -12.57 3.80
CA ASP A 122 3.61 -13.95 3.56
C ASP A 122 4.65 -14.05 2.44
N LEU A 123 5.59 -15.00 2.60
CA LEU A 123 6.59 -15.28 1.57
C LEU A 123 6.09 -16.24 0.50
N VAL A 124 5.23 -17.17 0.88
CA VAL A 124 4.83 -18.29 0.01
C VAL A 124 3.38 -18.12 -0.40
N MET A 125 3.17 -17.51 -1.56
CA MET A 125 1.86 -17.32 -2.15
C MET A 125 1.81 -17.90 -3.58
N PRO A 126 0.66 -18.39 -4.08
CA PRO A 126 0.58 -19.14 -5.35
C PRO A 126 1.01 -18.36 -6.59
N ILE A 127 0.80 -17.03 -6.62
CA ILE A 127 0.95 -16.21 -7.83
C ILE A 127 2.15 -15.28 -7.76
N ALA A 128 2.62 -14.92 -6.56
CA ALA A 128 3.72 -14.00 -6.38
C ALA A 128 4.59 -14.41 -5.19
N ASN A 129 5.89 -14.26 -5.33
CA ASN A 129 6.82 -14.44 -4.25
C ASN A 129 6.80 -13.21 -3.32
N GLY A 130 6.61 -13.40 -2.01
CA GLY A 130 6.57 -12.30 -1.05
C GLY A 130 7.83 -11.42 -1.06
N TYR A 131 8.99 -11.96 -1.42
CA TYR A 131 10.20 -11.15 -1.62
C TYR A 131 10.02 -10.10 -2.73
N GLU A 132 9.37 -10.48 -3.84
CA GLU A 132 9.10 -9.56 -4.95
C GLU A 132 8.10 -8.49 -4.54
N VAL A 133 7.06 -8.86 -3.80
CA VAL A 133 6.07 -7.92 -3.25
C VAL A 133 6.76 -6.93 -2.31
N CYS A 134 7.63 -7.40 -1.40
CA CYS A 134 8.41 -6.53 -0.51
C CYS A 134 9.28 -5.56 -1.31
N ALA A 135 10.01 -6.05 -2.32
CA ALA A 135 10.82 -5.21 -3.18
C ALA A 135 9.99 -4.16 -3.96
N GLN A 136 8.77 -4.51 -4.39
CA GLN A 136 7.85 -3.56 -5.02
C GLN A 136 7.40 -2.48 -4.02
N ILE A 137 7.02 -2.84 -2.80
CA ILE A 137 6.66 -1.91 -1.73
C ILE A 137 7.81 -0.91 -1.49
N ARG A 138 9.06 -1.37 -1.44
CA ARG A 138 10.23 -0.51 -1.21
C ARG A 138 10.54 0.45 -2.37
N ARG A 139 10.11 0.14 -3.58
CA ARG A 139 10.24 1.03 -4.75
C ARG A 139 9.22 2.15 -4.77
N VAL A 140 8.11 2.02 -4.06
CA VAL A 140 7.05 3.03 -4.01
C VAL A 140 7.39 4.07 -2.94
N LYS A 141 7.57 5.33 -3.34
CA LYS A 141 8.04 6.42 -2.48
C LYS A 141 7.21 6.59 -1.20
N THR A 142 5.90 6.46 -1.28
CA THR A 142 4.96 6.61 -0.15
C THR A 142 4.92 5.39 0.77
N LEU A 143 5.25 4.19 0.26
CA LEU A 143 5.19 2.93 1.02
C LEU A 143 6.55 2.51 1.57
N LYS A 144 7.64 3.03 1.03
CA LYS A 144 9.01 2.55 1.33
C LYS A 144 9.41 2.64 2.81
N SER A 145 8.82 3.58 3.55
CA SER A 145 9.08 3.80 4.98
C SER A 145 8.18 2.98 5.89
N ILE A 146 7.11 2.38 5.36
CA ILE A 146 6.20 1.56 6.16
C ILE A 146 6.92 0.26 6.55
N PRO A 147 6.95 -0.10 7.84
CA PRO A 147 7.58 -1.35 8.27
C PRO A 147 6.89 -2.57 7.66
N VAL A 148 7.71 -3.54 7.23
CA VAL A 148 7.25 -4.83 6.69
C VAL A 148 7.77 -5.95 7.57
N VAL A 149 6.85 -6.75 8.10
CA VAL A 149 7.12 -7.96 8.88
C VAL A 149 6.79 -9.16 8.00
N ILE A 150 7.78 -10.00 7.75
CA ILE A 150 7.60 -11.22 6.97
C ILE A 150 6.95 -12.31 7.84
N LEU A 151 5.92 -12.96 7.30
CA LEU A 151 5.36 -14.20 7.83
C LEU A 151 5.95 -15.36 7.03
N THR A 152 6.54 -16.35 7.70
CA THR A 152 7.17 -17.49 7.01
C THR A 152 6.90 -18.80 7.73
N SER A 153 6.68 -19.87 6.98
CA SER A 153 6.65 -21.24 7.50
C SER A 153 8.03 -21.90 7.55
N GLN A 154 9.07 -21.22 7.07
CA GLN A 154 10.44 -21.73 7.00
C GLN A 154 11.37 -20.93 7.90
N ASP A 155 12.05 -21.60 8.83
CA ASP A 155 13.03 -21.02 9.77
C ASP A 155 14.46 -20.93 9.19
N GLY A 156 14.61 -21.05 7.88
CA GLY A 156 15.91 -21.07 7.23
C GLY A 156 16.70 -19.77 7.43
N THR A 157 17.97 -19.86 7.85
CA THR A 157 18.90 -18.72 7.94
C THR A 157 19.03 -17.98 6.60
N LEU A 158 18.93 -18.71 5.48
CA LEU A 158 18.96 -18.15 4.13
C LEU A 158 17.73 -17.27 3.83
N ASP A 159 16.55 -17.63 4.32
CA ASP A 159 15.33 -16.86 4.11
C ASP A 159 15.36 -15.55 4.91
N ARG A 160 15.91 -15.58 6.12
CA ARG A 160 16.14 -14.36 6.92
C ARG A 160 17.10 -13.40 6.24
N MET A 161 18.20 -13.92 5.66
CA MET A 161 19.13 -13.09 4.90
C MET A 161 18.49 -12.48 3.66
N ARG A 162 17.76 -13.26 2.87
CA ARG A 162 17.08 -12.78 1.66
C ARG A 162 16.06 -11.68 1.98
N ALA A 163 15.28 -11.85 3.03
CA ALA A 163 14.27 -10.87 3.40
C ALA A 163 14.91 -9.57 3.93
N HIS A 164 16.03 -9.64 4.62
CA HIS A 164 16.80 -8.45 4.99
C HIS A 164 17.26 -7.67 3.74
N PHE A 165 17.76 -8.39 2.71
CA PHE A 165 18.16 -7.77 1.43
C PHE A 165 17.02 -7.07 0.69
N VAL A 166 15.78 -7.56 0.80
CA VAL A 166 14.61 -6.90 0.17
C VAL A 166 13.99 -5.80 1.03
N GLY A 167 14.58 -5.52 2.20
CA GLY A 167 14.18 -4.42 3.06
C GLY A 167 13.05 -4.75 4.04
N ALA A 168 12.88 -6.01 4.43
CA ALA A 168 12.02 -6.39 5.55
C ALA A 168 12.60 -5.88 6.88
N ASN A 169 11.73 -5.52 7.81
CA ASN A 169 12.08 -4.97 9.13
C ASN A 169 12.10 -6.03 10.23
N ALA A 170 11.29 -7.07 10.10
CA ALA A 170 11.20 -8.16 11.07
C ALA A 170 10.63 -9.44 10.44
N PHE A 171 10.64 -10.52 11.22
CA PHE A 171 10.12 -11.83 10.87
C PHE A 171 9.26 -12.41 11.95
N LEU A 172 8.22 -13.13 11.56
CA LEU A 172 7.46 -14.03 12.42
C LEU A 172 7.34 -15.39 11.75
N THR A 173 7.62 -16.43 12.49
CA THR A 173 7.47 -17.81 12.00
C THR A 173 6.03 -18.27 12.21
N LYS A 174 5.45 -18.90 11.22
CA LYS A 174 4.16 -19.59 11.33
C LYS A 174 4.36 -20.92 12.10
N PRO A 175 3.45 -21.31 13.01
CA PRO A 175 2.19 -20.65 13.34
C PRO A 175 2.40 -19.37 14.16
N ILE A 176 1.71 -18.30 13.76
CA ILE A 176 1.76 -17.01 14.44
C ILE A 176 0.94 -17.05 15.73
N SER A 177 1.45 -16.43 16.80
CA SER A 177 0.70 -16.24 18.04
C SER A 177 0.32 -14.77 18.24
N PRO A 178 -0.80 -14.48 18.94
CA PRO A 178 -1.19 -13.11 19.24
C PRO A 178 -0.09 -12.33 19.96
N ALA A 179 0.60 -12.96 20.91
CA ALA A 179 1.68 -12.34 21.67
C ALA A 179 2.84 -11.87 20.77
N GLN A 180 3.26 -12.69 19.82
CA GLN A 180 4.33 -12.35 18.88
C GLN A 180 3.94 -11.20 17.94
N VAL A 181 2.71 -11.20 17.44
CA VAL A 181 2.19 -10.12 16.57
C VAL A 181 2.15 -8.81 17.33
N LEU A 182 1.63 -8.82 18.57
CA LEU A 182 1.57 -7.63 19.42
C LEU A 182 2.96 -7.11 19.79
N GLU A 183 3.88 -7.99 20.17
CA GLU A 183 5.26 -7.62 20.51
C GLU A 183 5.97 -6.95 19.33
N VAL A 184 5.88 -7.55 18.13
CA VAL A 184 6.50 -6.97 16.95
C VAL A 184 5.84 -5.64 16.57
N ALA A 185 4.51 -5.55 16.61
CA ALA A 185 3.79 -4.33 16.27
C ALA A 185 4.12 -3.18 17.24
N GLN A 186 4.27 -3.46 18.54
CA GLN A 186 4.63 -2.44 19.54
C GLN A 186 5.95 -1.73 19.23
N LYS A 187 6.91 -2.39 18.59
CA LYS A 187 8.18 -1.78 18.16
C LYS A 187 7.98 -0.68 17.12
N TYR A 188 6.87 -0.70 16.38
CA TYR A 188 6.59 0.22 15.28
C TYR A 188 5.41 1.17 15.56
N ILE A 189 4.64 0.96 16.64
CA ILE A 189 3.57 1.86 17.07
C ILE A 189 4.12 3.11 17.77
N GLN A 190 5.31 2.99 18.40
CA GLN A 190 5.90 4.04 19.23
C GLN A 190 6.86 4.96 18.47
N THR A 191 7.03 4.76 17.17
CA THR A 191 7.90 5.58 16.32
C THR A 191 7.09 6.53 15.48
#